data_582b71f85a462b64ab4da19c0336e6e9
#
_entry.id   582b71f85a462b64ab4da19c0336e6e9
#
_cell.length_a   1.000
_cell.length_b   1.000
_cell.length_c   1.000
_cell.angle_alpha   90.00
_cell.angle_beta   90.00
_cell.angle_gamma   90.00
#
_symmetry.space_group_name_H-M   'P 1'
#
loop_
_entity.id
_entity.type
_entity.pdbx_description
1 polymer ?
#
loop_
_entity_poly.entity_id
_entity_poly.type
_entity_poly.pdbx_seq_one_letter_code
_entity_poly.pdbx_strand_id
1 'polypeptide(L)'
;MAKDSVFNAASVIRKITDKDIKEYDIHVNVIGGGQIDGPSAGAAITICIISALLNRKIRQDVAITGEISLRGKVKPVGGIFEKIYGARRKGIKLVLVPKDNEKEIPLGLNDIEVRAVSNIEELMEIVFE
;
A
#
# COMPACT_ATOMS: atom_id res chain seq x y z
N MET A 1 -9.18 7.92 7.38
CA MET A 1 -9.42 7.04 8.52
C MET A 1 -9.23 5.57 8.14
N ALA A 2 -8.66 4.79 9.03
CA ALA A 2 -8.44 3.36 8.76
C ALA A 2 -9.74 2.63 8.44
N LYS A 3 -10.85 3.03 9.05
CA LYS A 3 -12.15 2.44 8.80
C LYS A 3 -12.61 2.61 7.34
N ASP A 4 -12.40 3.80 6.79
CA ASP A 4 -12.76 4.07 5.39
C ASP A 4 -11.85 3.32 4.44
N SER A 5 -10.57 3.17 4.80
CA SER A 5 -9.62 2.40 4.01
C SER A 5 -10.02 0.93 3.93
N VAL A 6 -10.48 0.35 5.04
CA VAL A 6 -10.94 -1.04 5.06
C VAL A 6 -12.22 -1.19 4.22
N PHE A 7 -13.14 -0.22 4.30
CA PHE A 7 -14.37 -0.24 3.51
C PHE A 7 -14.06 -0.20 2.01
N ASN A 8 -13.17 0.70 1.60
CA ASN A 8 -12.77 0.81 0.20
C ASN A 8 -12.02 -0.43 -0.26
N ALA A 9 -11.17 -0.97 0.60
CA ALA A 9 -10.44 -2.20 0.33
C ALA A 9 -11.40 -3.38 0.08
N ALA A 10 -12.47 -3.48 0.86
CA ALA A 10 -13.46 -4.54 0.70
C ALA A 10 -14.02 -4.60 -0.72
N SER A 11 -14.39 -3.43 -1.26
CA SER A 11 -14.95 -3.33 -2.61
C SER A 11 -13.92 -3.72 -3.67
N VAL A 12 -12.69 -3.27 -3.52
CA VAL A 12 -11.60 -3.57 -4.44
C VAL A 12 -11.26 -5.06 -4.41
N ILE A 13 -11.18 -5.64 -3.21
CA ILE A 13 -10.86 -7.05 -3.03
C ILE A 13 -11.89 -7.95 -3.69
N ARG A 14 -13.17 -7.64 -3.51
CA ARG A 14 -14.23 -8.42 -4.14
C ARG A 14 -14.10 -8.39 -5.66
N LYS A 15 -13.81 -7.24 -6.22
CA LYS A 15 -13.65 -7.07 -7.67
C LYS A 15 -12.46 -7.87 -8.21
N ILE A 16 -11.35 -7.89 -7.50
CA ILE A 16 -10.11 -8.52 -7.94
C ILE A 16 -10.10 -10.03 -7.66
N THR A 17 -10.54 -10.44 -6.47
CA THR A 17 -10.41 -11.83 -6.02
C THR A 17 -11.70 -12.63 -6.15
N ASP A 18 -12.81 -11.97 -6.42
CA ASP A 18 -14.17 -12.54 -6.41
C ASP A 18 -14.54 -13.12 -5.04
N LYS A 19 -13.90 -12.66 -3.99
CA LYS A 19 -14.18 -13.07 -2.61
C LYS A 19 -14.76 -11.91 -1.82
N ASP A 20 -15.80 -12.19 -1.04
CA ASP A 20 -16.43 -11.19 -0.18
C ASP A 20 -15.79 -11.27 1.20
N ILE A 21 -15.15 -10.19 1.64
CA ILE A 21 -14.48 -10.18 2.94
C ILE A 21 -15.45 -10.32 4.12
N LYS A 22 -16.76 -10.12 3.89
CA LYS A 22 -17.78 -10.37 4.92
C LYS A 22 -17.85 -11.83 5.33
N GLU A 23 -17.36 -12.75 4.49
CA GLU A 23 -17.31 -14.18 4.78
C GLU A 23 -16.09 -14.56 5.60
N TYR A 24 -15.22 -13.60 5.90
CA TYR A 24 -13.96 -13.84 6.62
C TYR A 24 -13.86 -12.92 7.84
N ASP A 25 -13.22 -13.42 8.88
CA ASP A 25 -12.86 -12.60 10.02
C ASP A 25 -11.52 -11.91 9.70
N ILE A 26 -11.55 -10.59 9.56
CA ILE A 26 -10.37 -9.83 9.21
C ILE A 26 -9.97 -8.94 10.38
N HIS A 27 -8.74 -9.10 10.83
CA HIS A 27 -8.15 -8.30 11.89
C HIS A 27 -6.97 -7.53 11.33
N VAL A 28 -7.01 -6.21 11.46
CA VAL A 28 -5.91 -5.34 11.05
C VAL A 28 -5.18 -4.90 12.31
N ASN A 29 -3.91 -5.26 12.39
CA ASN A 29 -3.08 -4.90 13.53
C ASN A 29 -1.88 -4.09 13.06
N VAL A 30 -1.64 -2.96 13.72
CA VAL A 30 -0.54 -2.07 13.40
C VAL A 30 0.60 -2.31 14.37
N ILE A 31 1.77 -2.61 13.83
CA ILE A 31 2.96 -2.91 14.60
C ILE A 31 3.93 -1.73 14.47
N GLY A 32 4.59 -1.37 15.55
CA GLY A 32 5.64 -0.36 15.52
C GLY A 32 5.31 0.98 16.14
N GLY A 33 4.11 1.14 16.65
CA GLY A 33 3.77 2.27 17.54
C GLY A 33 3.79 3.66 16.93
N GLY A 34 3.78 3.81 15.62
CA GLY A 34 3.68 5.11 14.98
C GLY A 34 2.23 5.53 14.78
N GLN A 35 2.01 6.83 14.60
CA GLN A 35 0.71 7.30 14.17
C GLN A 35 0.45 6.89 12.73
N ILE A 36 -0.71 6.33 12.48
CA ILE A 36 -1.14 6.03 11.12
C ILE A 36 -2.03 7.17 10.65
N ASP A 37 -1.61 7.81 9.57
CA ASP A 37 -2.46 8.78 8.89
C ASP A 37 -3.53 8.01 8.12
N GLY A 38 -4.67 7.86 8.76
CA GLY A 38 -5.91 7.34 8.23
C GLY A 38 -5.88 6.72 6.83
N PRO A 39 -6.26 7.48 5.78
CA PRO A 39 -6.40 6.89 4.45
C PRO A 39 -5.09 6.53 3.76
N SER A 40 -3.94 7.03 4.20
CA SER A 40 -2.67 6.80 3.51
C SER A 40 -2.18 5.35 3.57
N ALA A 41 -2.74 4.54 4.45
CA ALA A 41 -2.42 3.11 4.56
C ALA A 41 -3.34 2.23 3.71
N GLY A 42 -4.31 2.81 3.00
CA GLY A 42 -5.33 2.04 2.29
C GLY A 42 -4.79 1.04 1.28
N ALA A 43 -3.82 1.45 0.47
CA ALA A 43 -3.22 0.56 -0.52
C ALA A 43 -2.46 -0.59 0.14
N ALA A 44 -1.70 -0.31 1.19
CA ALA A 44 -0.95 -1.33 1.93
C ALA A 44 -1.90 -2.33 2.60
N ILE A 45 -2.95 -1.85 3.24
CA ILE A 45 -3.96 -2.72 3.88
C ILE A 45 -4.61 -3.63 2.84
N THR A 46 -4.97 -3.09 1.68
CA THR A 46 -5.59 -3.86 0.60
C THR A 46 -4.66 -4.98 0.13
N ILE A 47 -3.40 -4.69 -0.09
CA ILE A 47 -2.41 -5.69 -0.50
C ILE A 47 -2.24 -6.77 0.57
N CYS A 48 -2.19 -6.40 1.85
CA CYS A 48 -2.07 -7.38 2.92
C CYS A 48 -3.25 -8.33 2.98
N ILE A 49 -4.47 -7.82 2.79
CA ILE A 49 -5.67 -8.65 2.81
C ILE A 49 -5.68 -9.59 1.59
N ILE A 50 -5.36 -9.08 0.41
CA ILE A 50 -5.29 -9.90 -0.81
C ILE A 50 -4.25 -11.00 -0.66
N SER A 51 -3.08 -10.68 -0.10
CA SER A 51 -2.03 -11.66 0.19
C SER A 51 -2.57 -12.82 1.04
N ALA A 52 -3.30 -12.49 2.11
CA ALA A 52 -3.87 -13.49 2.99
C ALA A 52 -4.94 -14.34 2.28
N LEU A 53 -5.83 -13.70 1.53
CA LEU A 53 -6.92 -14.40 0.83
C LEU A 53 -6.42 -15.33 -0.27
N LEU A 54 -5.38 -14.91 -1.00
CA LEU A 54 -4.82 -15.69 -2.10
C LEU A 54 -3.65 -16.57 -1.67
N ASN A 55 -3.27 -16.52 -0.40
CA ASN A 55 -2.11 -17.22 0.15
C ASN A 55 -0.85 -16.95 -0.66
N ARG A 56 -0.59 -15.69 -0.97
CA ARG A 56 0.59 -15.25 -1.71
C ARG A 56 1.49 -14.40 -0.83
N LYS A 57 2.78 -14.65 -0.90
CA LYS A 57 3.77 -13.92 -0.09
C LYS A 57 4.05 -12.54 -0.67
N ILE A 58 4.25 -11.58 0.22
CA ILE A 58 4.65 -10.22 -0.13
C ILE A 58 6.14 -10.10 0.11
N ARG A 59 6.85 -9.42 -0.80
CA ARG A 59 8.25 -9.07 -0.61
C ARG A 59 8.43 -8.28 0.68
N GLN A 60 9.46 -8.63 1.44
CA GLN A 60 9.71 -7.99 2.74
C GLN A 60 10.54 -6.71 2.66
N ASP A 61 11.09 -6.41 1.48
CA ASP A 61 11.93 -5.23 1.25
C ASP A 61 11.15 -4.05 0.64
N VAL A 62 9.82 -4.10 0.67
CA VAL A 62 8.94 -3.14 0.02
C VAL A 62 8.12 -2.36 1.05
N ALA A 63 7.96 -1.07 0.82
CA ALA A 63 7.00 -0.24 1.54
C ALA A 63 6.01 0.36 0.54
N ILE A 64 4.77 0.50 0.97
CA ILE A 64 3.68 1.00 0.14
C ILE A 64 3.02 2.16 0.86
N THR A 65 2.81 3.27 0.16
CA THR A 65 1.98 4.36 0.66
C THR A 65 0.97 4.75 -0.42
N GLY A 66 -0.23 5.07 0.00
CA GLY A 66 -1.29 5.47 -0.93
C GLY A 66 -2.66 5.25 -0.33
N GLU A 67 -3.57 6.14 -0.66
CA GLU A 67 -4.98 5.96 -0.39
C GLU A 67 -5.58 5.08 -1.49
N ILE A 68 -6.61 4.31 -1.17
CA ILE A 68 -7.26 3.46 -2.16
C ILE A 68 -8.67 3.96 -2.46
N SER A 69 -9.01 4.08 -3.74
CA SER A 69 -10.37 4.42 -4.16
C SER A 69 -11.22 3.17 -4.30
N LEU A 70 -12.53 3.35 -4.37
CA LEU A 70 -13.47 2.25 -4.59
C LEU A 70 -13.21 1.49 -5.91
N ARG A 71 -12.55 2.14 -6.86
CA ARG A 71 -12.22 1.55 -8.16
C ARG A 71 -10.84 0.91 -8.21
N GLY A 72 -10.12 0.91 -7.09
CA GLY A 72 -8.79 0.32 -7.04
C GLY A 72 -7.67 1.23 -7.47
N LYS A 73 -7.93 2.52 -7.60
CA LYS A 73 -6.87 3.50 -7.88
C LYS A 73 -6.10 3.83 -6.62
N VAL A 74 -4.78 3.96 -6.77
CA VAL A 74 -3.91 4.43 -5.69
C VAL A 74 -3.89 5.95 -5.76
N LYS A 75 -4.44 6.60 -4.74
CA LYS A 75 -4.63 8.05 -4.72
C LYS A 75 -3.51 8.74 -3.96
N PRO A 76 -3.24 10.02 -4.30
CA PRO A 76 -2.13 10.76 -3.70
C PRO A 76 -2.28 10.94 -2.20
N VAL A 77 -1.14 11.06 -1.54
CA VAL A 77 -1.03 11.23 -0.08
C VAL A 77 -0.02 12.33 0.23
N GLY A 78 -0.01 12.79 1.46
CA GLY A 78 1.00 13.74 1.93
C GLY A 78 2.23 13.04 2.49
N GLY A 79 3.28 13.80 2.74
CA GLY A 79 4.46 13.33 3.45
C GLY A 79 5.33 12.33 2.68
N ILE A 80 5.33 12.39 1.36
CA ILE A 80 6.10 11.46 0.52
C ILE A 80 7.58 11.49 0.88
N PHE A 81 8.13 12.68 1.03
CA PHE A 81 9.55 12.87 1.32
C PHE A 81 9.94 12.16 2.63
N GLU A 82 9.19 12.41 3.69
CA GLU A 82 9.45 11.82 5.00
C GLU A 82 9.27 10.31 4.98
N LYS A 83 8.28 9.82 4.22
CA LYS A 83 8.02 8.39 4.10
C LYS A 83 9.14 7.67 3.39
N ILE A 84 9.68 8.25 2.33
CA ILE A 84 10.82 7.67 1.60
C ILE A 84 12.05 7.60 2.50
N TYR A 85 12.38 8.68 3.18
CA TYR A 85 13.54 8.70 4.07
C TYR A 85 13.37 7.79 5.28
N GLY A 86 12.14 7.70 5.81
CA GLY A 86 11.84 6.74 6.88
C GLY A 86 12.03 5.30 6.45
N ALA A 87 11.58 4.95 5.27
CA ALA A 87 11.74 3.62 4.69
C ALA A 87 13.23 3.30 4.46
N ARG A 88 13.97 4.26 3.92
CA ARG A 88 15.40 4.14 3.69
C ARG A 88 16.16 3.83 4.99
N ARG A 89 15.82 4.51 6.06
CA ARG A 89 16.45 4.27 7.37
C ARG A 89 16.18 2.86 7.90
N LYS A 90 15.07 2.28 7.54
CA LYS A 90 14.69 0.92 7.97
C LYS A 90 15.23 -0.17 7.04
N GLY A 91 16.01 0.19 6.04
CA GLY A 91 16.59 -0.78 5.12
C GLY A 91 15.66 -1.26 4.03
N ILE A 92 14.54 -0.58 3.81
CA ILE A 92 13.62 -0.89 2.72
C ILE A 92 14.32 -0.62 1.38
N LYS A 93 14.14 -1.49 0.42
CA LYS A 93 14.78 -1.39 -0.89
C LYS A 93 13.91 -0.73 -1.94
N LEU A 94 12.59 -0.83 -1.81
CA LEU A 94 11.65 -0.32 -2.79
C LEU A 94 10.48 0.34 -2.08
N VAL A 95 10.18 1.59 -2.46
CA VAL A 95 8.99 2.30 -1.98
C VAL A 95 8.05 2.53 -3.16
N LEU A 96 6.80 2.16 -2.98
CA LEU A 96 5.76 2.35 -3.99
C LEU A 96 4.87 3.51 -3.57
N VAL A 97 4.79 4.51 -4.43
CA VAL A 97 4.06 5.76 -4.17
C VAL A 97 2.98 5.96 -5.24
N PRO A 98 1.95 6.76 -4.95
CA PRO A 98 0.93 7.06 -5.96
C PRO A 98 1.52 7.81 -7.16
N LYS A 99 1.00 7.51 -8.34
CA LYS A 99 1.43 8.17 -9.58
C LYS A 99 1.33 9.69 -9.48
N ASP A 100 0.29 10.20 -8.84
CA ASP A 100 0.09 11.64 -8.69
C ASP A 100 1.10 12.29 -7.74
N ASN A 101 1.86 11.50 -6.98
CA ASN A 101 2.96 11.98 -6.14
C ASN A 101 4.33 11.85 -6.81
N GLU A 102 4.39 11.43 -8.06
CA GLU A 102 5.65 11.14 -8.75
C GLU A 102 6.62 12.33 -8.75
N LYS A 103 6.09 13.53 -8.87
CA LYS A 103 6.90 14.75 -8.88
C LYS A 103 7.60 15.03 -7.55
N GLU A 104 7.13 14.40 -6.47
CA GLU A 104 7.71 14.60 -5.13
C GLU A 104 8.83 13.62 -4.84
N ILE A 105 9.15 12.70 -5.75
CA ILE A 105 10.21 11.73 -5.55
C ILE A 105 11.56 12.45 -5.64
N PRO A 106 12.42 12.35 -4.59
CA PRO A 106 13.72 13.00 -4.63
C PRO A 106 14.62 12.41 -5.72
N LEU A 107 15.45 13.25 -6.30
CA LEU A 107 16.46 12.81 -7.26
C LEU A 107 17.71 12.33 -6.53
N GLY A 108 18.48 11.46 -7.17
CA GLY A 108 19.79 11.05 -6.67
C GLY A 108 19.77 10.03 -5.56
N LEU A 109 18.67 9.30 -5.38
CA LEU A 109 18.61 8.21 -4.40
C LEU A 109 19.41 7.01 -4.93
N ASN A 110 20.38 6.55 -4.14
CA ASN A 110 21.29 5.48 -4.56
C ASN A 110 21.00 4.12 -3.94
N ASP A 111 20.47 4.10 -2.73
CA ASP A 111 20.32 2.89 -1.93
C ASP A 111 18.85 2.49 -1.74
N ILE A 112 17.95 3.17 -2.42
CA ILE A 112 16.52 2.87 -2.38
C ILE A 112 15.92 3.21 -3.74
N GLU A 113 15.04 2.36 -4.20
CA GLU A 113 14.28 2.61 -5.43
C GLU A 113 12.89 3.12 -5.04
N VAL A 114 12.38 4.11 -5.77
CA VAL A 114 11.03 4.61 -5.59
C VAL A 114 10.30 4.52 -6.93
N ARG A 115 9.14 3.87 -6.93
CA ARG A 115 8.34 3.71 -8.14
C ARG A 115 6.94 4.26 -7.93
N ALA A 116 6.42 4.91 -8.94
CA ALA A 116 5.05 5.40 -8.95
C ALA A 116 4.11 4.33 -9.50
N VAL A 117 2.96 4.17 -8.87
CA VAL A 117 1.95 3.19 -9.29
C VAL A 117 0.58 3.86 -9.35
N SER A 118 -0.29 3.37 -10.23
CA SER A 118 -1.60 3.96 -10.46
C SER A 118 -2.74 3.18 -9.82
N ASN A 119 -2.61 1.87 -9.67
CA ASN A 119 -3.71 1.02 -9.23
C ASN A 119 -3.21 -0.23 -8.50
N ILE A 120 -4.15 -0.96 -7.90
CA ILE A 120 -3.84 -2.16 -7.12
C ILE A 120 -3.23 -3.26 -7.99
N GLU A 121 -3.66 -3.40 -9.24
CA GLU A 121 -3.13 -4.43 -10.13
C GLU A 121 -1.63 -4.25 -10.35
N GLU A 122 -1.18 -3.01 -10.53
CA GLU A 122 0.26 -2.72 -10.65
C GLU A 122 1.01 -3.08 -9.37
N LEU A 123 0.43 -2.75 -8.20
CA LEU A 123 1.03 -3.12 -6.93
C LEU A 123 1.18 -4.63 -6.82
N MET A 124 0.15 -5.39 -7.16
CA MET A 124 0.18 -6.85 -7.08
C MET A 124 1.30 -7.45 -7.94
N GLU A 125 1.51 -6.92 -9.14
CA GLU A 125 2.57 -7.39 -10.02
C GLU A 125 3.96 -7.18 -9.42
N ILE A 126 4.13 -6.12 -8.64
CA ILE A 126 5.45 -5.76 -8.08
C ILE A 126 5.70 -6.48 -6.75
N VAL A 127 4.71 -6.52 -5.87
CA VAL A 127 4.94 -6.90 -4.47
C VAL A 127 4.78 -8.40 -4.18
N PHE A 128 4.05 -9.14 -4.97
CA PHE A 128 3.89 -10.57 -4.74
C PHE A 128 5.08 -11.36 -5.30
N GLU A 129 5.53 -12.30 -4.48
CA GLU A 129 6.58 -13.24 -4.90
C GLU A 129 6.04 -14.35 -5.80
#